data_94b653467c220d1603fc7a615b77160a
#
_entry.id   94b653467c220d1603fc7a615b77160a
#
_cell.length_a   1.000
_cell.length_b   1.000
_cell.length_c   1.000
_cell.angle_alpha   90.00
_cell.angle_beta   90.00
_cell.angle_gamma   90.00
#
_symmetry.space_group_name_H-M   'P 1'
#
loop_
_entity.id
_entity.type
_entity.pdbx_description
1 polymer ?
#
loop_
_entity_poly.entity_id
_entity_poly.type
_entity_poly.pdbx_seq_one_letter_code
_entity_poly.pdbx_strand_id
1 'polypeptide(L)'
;MIQTQNRNQQDDHGFVHVGRTLNYAAREISCALDAYISTRVSPELTGMRGMVLGVLMQETESGKQIYQRDLEARFHTNRSSITTMLQGMEQSGFIAREVVAKDARL
;
A
#
# COMPACT_ATOMS: atom_id res chain seq x y z
N MET A 1 17.13 18.63 -22.77
CA MET A 1 17.53 17.24 -22.48
C MET A 1 18.04 17.15 -21.05
N ILE A 2 17.58 16.14 -20.32
CA ILE A 2 17.98 15.94 -18.93
C ILE A 2 19.13 14.95 -18.83
N GLN A 3 20.18 15.32 -18.15
CA GLN A 3 21.38 14.48 -17.96
C GLN A 3 21.70 14.37 -16.48
N THR A 4 22.25 13.24 -16.07
CA THR A 4 22.72 13.04 -14.72
C THR A 4 24.20 13.34 -14.59
N GLN A 5 24.62 13.88 -13.45
CA GLN A 5 26.01 14.13 -13.12
C GLN A 5 26.43 13.20 -11.98
N ASN A 6 26.44 11.91 -12.25
CA ASN A 6 26.87 10.95 -11.24
C ASN A 6 28.34 10.62 -11.42
N ARG A 7 29.14 10.84 -10.37
CA ARG A 7 30.58 10.66 -10.38
C ARG A 7 31.04 9.28 -9.92
N ASN A 8 30.16 8.49 -9.29
CA ASN A 8 30.53 7.17 -8.75
C ASN A 8 29.77 6.07 -9.49
N GLN A 9 30.06 5.92 -10.77
CA GLN A 9 29.32 5.00 -11.61
C GLN A 9 29.76 3.54 -11.54
N GLN A 10 30.93 3.25 -10.96
CA GLN A 10 31.55 1.96 -11.20
C GLN A 10 31.00 0.80 -10.37
N ASP A 11 30.61 1.04 -9.13
CA ASP A 11 30.31 -0.07 -8.22
C ASP A 11 28.82 -0.38 -8.08
N ASP A 12 27.95 0.59 -8.43
CA ASP A 12 26.51 0.47 -8.20
C ASP A 12 25.68 0.25 -9.46
N HIS A 13 26.32 0.12 -10.62
CA HIS A 13 25.62 0.05 -11.89
C HIS A 13 24.69 -1.17 -11.98
N GLY A 14 25.16 -2.34 -11.56
CA GLY A 14 24.35 -3.54 -11.53
C GLY A 14 23.19 -3.45 -10.54
N PHE A 15 23.44 -2.89 -9.37
CA PHE A 15 22.43 -2.70 -8.34
C PHE A 15 21.33 -1.74 -8.80
N VAL A 16 21.71 -0.62 -9.41
CA VAL A 16 20.76 0.35 -9.97
C VAL A 16 19.93 -0.27 -11.09
N HIS A 17 20.55 -1.06 -11.95
CA HIS A 17 19.86 -1.76 -13.03
C HIS A 17 18.80 -2.74 -12.49
N VAL A 18 19.14 -3.54 -11.49
CA VAL A 18 18.22 -4.48 -10.86
C VAL A 18 17.06 -3.72 -10.19
N GLY A 19 17.38 -2.65 -9.46
CA GLY A 19 16.36 -1.84 -8.80
C GLY A 19 15.38 -1.24 -9.80
N ARG A 20 15.88 -0.71 -10.91
CA ARG A 20 15.04 -0.16 -11.97
C ARG A 20 14.14 -1.23 -12.60
N THR A 21 14.70 -2.39 -12.90
CA THR A 21 13.95 -3.50 -13.47
C THR A 21 12.83 -3.95 -12.54
N LEU A 22 13.12 -4.09 -11.25
CA LEU A 22 12.12 -4.45 -10.25
C LEU A 22 11.01 -3.40 -10.15
N ASN A 23 11.37 -2.12 -10.19
CA ASN A 23 10.39 -1.05 -10.15
C ASN A 23 9.49 -1.05 -11.38
N TYR A 24 10.03 -1.28 -12.57
CA TYR A 24 9.22 -1.41 -13.77
C TYR A 24 8.27 -2.60 -13.69
N ALA A 25 8.76 -3.75 -13.27
CA ALA A 25 7.94 -4.95 -13.14
C ALA A 25 6.81 -4.74 -12.11
N ALA A 26 7.14 -4.18 -10.96
CA ALA A 26 6.16 -3.89 -9.92
C ALA A 26 5.09 -2.92 -10.43
N ARG A 27 5.48 -1.89 -11.16
CA ARG A 27 4.55 -0.91 -11.73
C ARG A 27 3.63 -1.54 -12.77
N GLU A 28 4.15 -2.38 -13.64
CA GLU A 28 3.34 -3.08 -14.63
C GLU A 28 2.31 -3.99 -13.97
N ILE A 29 2.72 -4.73 -12.96
CA ILE A 29 1.81 -5.58 -12.19
C ILE A 29 0.74 -4.74 -11.49
N SER A 30 1.14 -3.64 -10.86
CA SER A 30 0.20 -2.75 -10.16
C SER A 30 -0.82 -2.16 -11.11
N CYS A 31 -0.39 -1.71 -12.30
CA CYS A 31 -1.31 -1.18 -13.31
C CYS A 31 -2.31 -2.23 -13.79
N ALA A 32 -1.84 -3.45 -14.01
CA ALA A 32 -2.72 -4.55 -14.43
C ALA A 32 -3.74 -4.92 -13.35
N LEU A 33 -3.30 -4.96 -12.09
CA LEU A 33 -4.18 -5.22 -10.96
C LEU A 33 -5.21 -4.11 -10.78
N ASP A 34 -4.79 -2.86 -10.88
CA ASP A 34 -5.70 -1.73 -10.75
C ASP A 34 -6.76 -1.74 -11.84
N ALA A 35 -6.39 -2.04 -13.08
CA ALA A 35 -7.33 -2.18 -14.18
C ALA A 35 -8.34 -3.30 -13.91
N TYR A 36 -7.87 -4.44 -13.43
CA TYR A 36 -8.72 -5.58 -13.09
C TYR A 36 -9.69 -5.22 -11.95
N ILE A 37 -9.17 -4.65 -10.87
CA ILE A 37 -9.98 -4.29 -9.70
C ILE A 37 -10.98 -3.20 -10.05
N SER A 38 -10.57 -2.19 -10.81
CA SER A 38 -11.42 -1.09 -11.22
C SER A 38 -12.64 -1.55 -12.02
N THR A 39 -12.46 -2.54 -12.89
CA THR A 39 -13.53 -3.02 -13.75
C THR A 39 -14.40 -4.10 -13.11
N ARG A 40 -13.83 -4.91 -12.21
CA ARG A 40 -14.52 -6.07 -11.66
C ARG A 40 -14.98 -5.92 -10.22
N VAL A 41 -14.38 -5.01 -9.48
CA VAL A 41 -14.71 -4.81 -8.07
C VAL A 41 -15.16 -3.37 -7.85
N SER A 42 -14.22 -2.42 -7.81
CA SER A 42 -14.52 -1.01 -7.59
C SER A 42 -13.30 -0.15 -7.94
N PRO A 43 -13.51 1.01 -8.62
CA PRO A 43 -12.42 1.96 -8.83
C PRO A 43 -11.84 2.52 -7.53
N GLU A 44 -12.61 2.50 -6.45
CA GLU A 44 -12.17 3.00 -5.15
C GLU A 44 -11.12 2.10 -4.49
N LEU A 45 -10.99 0.85 -4.91
CA LEU A 45 -10.07 -0.12 -4.33
C LEU A 45 -8.77 -0.27 -5.09
N THR A 46 -8.46 0.66 -5.97
CA THR A 46 -7.18 0.64 -6.68
C THR A 46 -6.05 1.20 -5.81
N GLY A 47 -4.81 0.89 -6.18
CA GLY A 47 -3.62 1.38 -5.50
C GLY A 47 -3.50 0.86 -4.07
N MET A 48 -3.07 1.74 -3.17
CA MET A 48 -2.80 1.39 -1.78
C MET A 48 -4.05 0.88 -1.06
N ARG A 49 -5.23 1.39 -1.39
CA ARG A 49 -6.48 0.95 -0.76
C ARG A 49 -6.72 -0.54 -0.98
N GLY A 50 -6.50 -1.01 -2.20
CA GLY A 50 -6.62 -2.43 -2.52
C GLY A 50 -5.62 -3.27 -1.75
N MET A 51 -4.38 -2.81 -1.63
CA MET A 51 -3.35 -3.50 -0.88
C MET A 51 -3.68 -3.56 0.61
N VAL A 52 -4.14 -2.46 1.18
CA VAL A 52 -4.57 -2.41 2.58
C VAL A 52 -5.74 -3.35 2.82
N LEU A 53 -6.73 -3.34 1.95
CA LEU A 53 -7.89 -4.24 2.09
C LEU A 53 -7.45 -5.70 2.03
N GLY A 54 -6.55 -6.05 1.12
CA GLY A 54 -6.00 -7.40 1.01
C GLY A 54 -5.32 -7.86 2.30
N VAL A 55 -4.51 -7.00 2.90
CA VAL A 55 -3.86 -7.28 4.18
C VAL A 55 -4.90 -7.47 5.28
N LEU A 56 -5.88 -6.59 5.36
CA LEU A 56 -6.93 -6.67 6.37
C LEU A 56 -7.73 -7.97 6.25
N MET A 57 -8.08 -8.36 5.04
CA MET A 57 -8.80 -9.61 4.80
C MET A 57 -7.98 -10.82 5.24
N GLN A 58 -6.72 -10.87 4.86
CA GLN A 58 -5.82 -11.96 5.19
C GLN A 58 -5.64 -12.11 6.70
N GLU A 59 -5.41 -11.02 7.40
CA GLU A 59 -5.19 -11.04 8.85
C GLU A 59 -6.49 -11.36 9.60
N THR A 60 -7.62 -10.87 9.11
CA THR A 60 -8.93 -11.18 9.69
C THR A 60 -9.23 -12.68 9.57
N GLU A 61 -8.94 -13.28 8.43
CA GLU A 61 -9.10 -14.72 8.23
C GLU A 61 -8.20 -15.54 9.17
N SER A 62 -7.04 -15.00 9.51
CA SER A 62 -6.12 -15.62 10.46
C SER A 62 -6.49 -15.38 11.92
N GLY A 63 -7.56 -14.64 12.18
CA GLY A 63 -8.02 -14.33 13.53
C GLY A 63 -7.18 -13.26 14.24
N LYS A 64 -6.32 -12.56 13.52
CA LYS A 64 -5.50 -11.49 14.09
C LYS A 64 -6.20 -10.16 14.05
N GLN A 65 -5.98 -9.36 15.09
CA GLN A 65 -6.41 -7.97 15.10
C GLN A 65 -5.32 -7.09 14.49
N ILE A 66 -5.71 -6.18 13.62
CA ILE A 66 -4.80 -5.21 13.03
C ILE A 66 -5.15 -3.83 13.54
N TYR A 67 -4.12 -3.12 13.97
CA TYR A 67 -4.23 -1.74 14.41
C TYR A 67 -3.70 -0.81 13.32
N GLN A 68 -4.17 0.43 13.35
CA GLN A 68 -3.74 1.43 12.39
C GLN A 68 -2.21 1.59 12.36
N ARG A 69 -1.55 1.56 13.50
CA ARG A 69 -0.09 1.65 13.59
C ARG A 69 0.63 0.52 12.84
N ASP A 70 0.03 -0.66 12.79
CA ASP A 70 0.59 -1.80 12.05
C ASP A 70 0.57 -1.53 10.54
N LEU A 71 -0.48 -0.90 10.06
CA LEU A 71 -0.58 -0.49 8.66
C LEU A 71 0.42 0.62 8.33
N GLU A 72 0.59 1.59 9.22
CA GLU A 72 1.57 2.66 9.04
C GLU A 72 2.98 2.08 8.86
N ALA A 73 3.36 1.15 9.72
CA ALA A 73 4.66 0.50 9.65
C ALA A 73 4.82 -0.36 8.40
N ARG A 74 3.80 -1.13 8.08
CA ARG A 74 3.85 -2.09 6.96
C ARG A 74 3.93 -1.39 5.61
N PHE A 75 3.22 -0.29 5.44
CA PHE A 75 3.17 0.45 4.18
C PHE A 75 4.08 1.67 4.16
N HIS A 76 4.89 1.86 5.19
CA HIS A 76 5.84 2.98 5.29
C HIS A 76 5.16 4.32 5.03
N THR A 77 4.02 4.54 5.64
CA THR A 77 3.25 5.76 5.46
C THR A 77 2.93 6.40 6.81
N ASN A 78 2.54 7.67 6.78
CA ASN A 78 2.27 8.40 8.01
C ASN A 78 0.85 8.19 8.50
N ARG A 79 0.62 8.57 9.76
CA ARG A 79 -0.66 8.42 10.43
C ARG A 79 -1.79 9.15 9.71
N SER A 80 -1.52 10.35 9.26
CA SER A 80 -2.52 11.20 8.59
C SER A 80 -3.03 10.54 7.31
N SER A 81 -2.13 10.02 6.49
CA SER A 81 -2.50 9.34 5.24
C SER A 81 -3.32 8.08 5.49
N ILE A 82 -2.92 7.27 6.45
CA ILE A 82 -3.66 6.05 6.82
C ILE A 82 -5.02 6.41 7.39
N THR A 83 -5.09 7.40 8.26
CA THR A 83 -6.37 7.84 8.86
C THR A 83 -7.35 8.25 7.77
N THR A 84 -6.93 9.10 6.84
CA THR A 84 -7.77 9.56 5.73
C THR A 84 -8.23 8.40 4.86
N MET A 85 -7.32 7.49 4.54
CA MET A 85 -7.63 6.31 3.73
C MET A 85 -8.66 5.41 4.39
N LEU A 86 -8.44 5.07 5.66
CA LEU A 86 -9.34 4.19 6.41
C LEU A 86 -10.72 4.81 6.60
N GLN A 87 -10.79 6.12 6.85
CA GLN A 87 -12.06 6.82 6.92
C GLN A 87 -12.84 6.73 5.61
N GLY A 88 -12.17 6.93 4.48
CA GLY A 88 -12.79 6.78 3.17
C GLY A 88 -13.29 5.38 2.92
N MET A 89 -12.51 4.36 3.27
CA MET A 89 -12.88 2.96 3.09
C MET A 89 -14.05 2.56 4.00
N GLU A 90 -14.08 3.10 5.21
CA GLU A 90 -15.19 2.87 6.15
C GLU A 90 -16.46 3.50 5.64
N GLN A 91 -16.40 4.75 5.15
CA GLN A 91 -17.55 5.44 4.57
C GLN A 91 -18.11 4.72 3.35
N SER A 92 -17.24 4.11 2.55
CA SER A 92 -17.63 3.34 1.37
C SER A 92 -18.10 1.91 1.72
N GLY A 93 -18.05 1.52 2.97
CA GLY A 93 -18.54 0.24 3.44
C GLY A 93 -17.60 -0.94 3.25
N PHE A 94 -16.33 -0.71 2.89
CA PHE A 94 -15.38 -1.79 2.69
C PHE A 94 -14.79 -2.34 3.99
N ILE A 95 -14.71 -1.52 5.02
CA ILE A 95 -14.16 -1.92 6.32
C ILE A 95 -15.04 -1.40 7.44
N ALA A 96 -14.91 -2.02 8.62
CA ALA A 96 -15.46 -1.55 9.86
C ALA A 96 -14.33 -1.36 10.87
N ARG A 97 -14.40 -0.32 11.66
CA ARG A 97 -13.41 -0.03 12.69
C ARG A 97 -14.04 -0.19 14.04
N GLU A 98 -13.36 -0.93 14.91
CA GLU A 98 -13.81 -1.13 16.29
C GLU A 98 -12.82 -0.50 17.25
N VAL A 99 -13.35 0.12 18.31
CA VAL A 99 -12.53 0.66 19.38
C VAL A 99 -12.29 -0.44 20.39
N VAL A 100 -11.03 -0.77 20.65
CA VAL A 100 -10.67 -1.73 21.69
C VAL A 100 -10.69 -0.98 23.02
N ALA A 101 -11.41 -1.54 24.00
CA ALA A 101 -11.68 -0.88 25.27
C ALA A 101 -10.42 -0.46 26.06
N LYS A 102 -9.28 -1.11 25.82
CA LYS A 102 -8.03 -0.85 26.54
C LYS A 102 -7.11 0.13 25.82
N ASP A 103 -7.37 0.47 24.56
CA ASP A 103 -6.51 1.37 23.80
C ASP A 103 -7.33 2.11 22.75
N ALA A 104 -7.78 3.29 23.13
CA ALA A 104 -8.58 4.14 22.25
C ALA A 104 -7.78 4.85 21.15
N ARG A 105 -6.47 4.60 21.07
CA ARG A 105 -5.57 5.26 20.12
C ARG A 105 -5.28 4.39 18.88
N LEU A 106 -6.13 3.52 18.59
CA LEU A 106 -5.97 2.63 17.44
C LEU A 106 -6.21 3.34 16.11
#